data_de705ab872d5525b1c2b957f4339e999
#
_entry.id   de705ab872d5525b1c2b957f4339e999
#
_cell.length_a   1.000
_cell.length_b   1.000
_cell.length_c   1.000
_cell.angle_alpha   90.00
_cell.angle_beta   90.00
_cell.angle_gamma   90.00
#
_symmetry.space_group_name_H-M   'P 1'
#
loop_
_entity.id
_entity.type
_entity.pdbx_description
1 polymer ?
#
loop_
_entity_poly.entity_id
_entity_poly.type
_entity_poly.pdbx_seq_one_letter_code
_entity_poly.pdbx_strand_id
1 'polypeptide(L)'
;STSRRQRQMCIRDSKMVEVRMILADCGYEIVSMKEAGIDIDIVEDGKTFEENAIIKATAISKTKEAEGCVVLADDSGLEVDYMDGAPGIYSARWQGEDTPYSIKNQMIIDALADAKEEERTARFVCAIAAAFPDGTVTTRRGVIEGMIAHQPAGEHGFGYDPIFFLPEYGKTTAELAPEDKNKISHRGRALEKIREVL
;
A
#
# COMPACT_ATOMS: atom_id res chain seq x y z
N SER A 1 -28.51 -21.51 20.43
CA SER A 1 -28.29 -20.40 19.52
C SER A 1 -26.79 -20.08 19.52
N THR A 2 -26.03 -20.75 18.65
CA THR A 2 -24.63 -20.39 18.39
C THR A 2 -24.63 -19.10 17.59
N SER A 3 -24.40 -18.01 18.29
CA SER A 3 -24.04 -16.74 17.70
C SER A 3 -22.90 -16.98 16.71
N ARG A 4 -23.16 -16.85 15.40
CA ARG A 4 -22.11 -16.70 14.40
C ARG A 4 -21.33 -15.44 14.80
N ARG A 5 -20.17 -15.60 15.44
CA ARG A 5 -19.21 -14.51 15.52
C ARG A 5 -18.92 -14.12 14.09
N GLN A 6 -19.39 -12.96 13.70
CA GLN A 6 -19.04 -12.37 12.40
C GLN A 6 -17.51 -12.32 12.36
N ARG A 7 -16.92 -12.91 11.32
CA ARG A 7 -15.49 -12.83 11.12
C ARG A 7 -15.17 -11.38 10.79
N GLN A 8 -14.43 -10.71 11.66
CA GLN A 8 -14.02 -9.32 11.47
C GLN A 8 -12.59 -9.23 11.00
N MET A 9 -12.32 -8.22 10.19
CA MET A 9 -11.01 -7.93 9.63
C MET A 9 -10.68 -6.47 9.90
N CYS A 10 -9.59 -6.21 10.64
CA CYS A 10 -9.12 -4.87 10.98
C CYS A 10 -8.07 -4.36 9.98
N ILE A 11 -8.27 -3.14 9.48
CA ILE A 11 -7.42 -2.52 8.47
C ILE A 11 -7.17 -1.04 8.79
N ARG A 12 -6.04 -0.51 8.36
CA ARG A 12 -5.69 0.91 8.55
C ARG A 12 -6.56 1.84 7.68
N ASP A 13 -7.01 2.96 8.24
CA ASP A 13 -8.09 3.82 7.70
C ASP A 13 -7.93 4.35 6.27
N SER A 14 -6.71 4.66 5.83
CA SER A 14 -6.49 5.44 4.60
C SER A 14 -6.77 4.71 3.28
N LYS A 15 -7.11 3.42 3.34
CA LYS A 15 -7.19 2.54 2.16
C LYS A 15 -8.45 1.69 2.11
N MET A 16 -9.41 2.00 2.98
CA MET A 16 -10.60 1.18 3.24
C MET A 16 -11.50 0.98 2.02
N VAL A 17 -11.63 1.99 1.16
CA VAL A 17 -12.51 1.90 -0.03
C VAL A 17 -12.02 0.81 -0.97
N GLU A 18 -10.74 0.83 -1.31
CA GLU A 18 -10.13 -0.16 -2.21
C GLU A 18 -10.20 -1.57 -1.61
N VAL A 19 -9.87 -1.70 -0.32
CA VAL A 19 -9.90 -2.99 0.39
C VAL A 19 -11.30 -3.57 0.43
N ARG A 20 -12.31 -2.77 0.78
CA ARG A 20 -13.71 -3.21 0.81
C ARG A 20 -14.22 -3.65 -0.55
N MET A 21 -13.80 -2.98 -1.63
CA MET A 21 -14.16 -3.39 -3.00
C MET A 21 -13.57 -4.75 -3.36
N ILE A 22 -12.30 -4.98 -3.09
CA ILE A 22 -11.59 -6.18 -3.50
C ILE A 22 -11.95 -7.39 -2.62
N LEU A 23 -12.14 -7.17 -1.33
CA LEU A 23 -12.42 -8.23 -0.35
C LEU A 23 -13.91 -8.40 -0.01
N ALA A 24 -14.82 -7.77 -0.76
CA ALA A 24 -16.26 -7.79 -0.50
C ALA A 24 -16.84 -9.21 -0.35
N ASP A 25 -16.33 -10.18 -1.11
CA ASP A 25 -16.85 -11.55 -1.18
C ASP A 25 -16.13 -12.54 -0.27
N CYS A 26 -15.20 -12.08 0.59
CA CYS A 26 -14.39 -12.96 1.45
C CYS A 26 -15.13 -13.50 2.69
N GLY A 27 -16.38 -13.07 2.92
CA GLY A 27 -17.18 -13.51 4.07
C GLY A 27 -16.74 -12.91 5.41
N TYR A 28 -15.96 -11.82 5.38
CA TYR A 28 -15.56 -11.05 6.54
C TYR A 28 -16.29 -9.71 6.58
N GLU A 29 -16.61 -9.25 7.78
CA GLU A 29 -16.95 -7.86 8.02
C GLU A 29 -15.64 -7.06 8.11
N ILE A 30 -15.45 -6.11 7.20
CA ILE A 30 -14.22 -5.32 7.10
C ILE A 30 -14.39 -4.03 7.87
N VAL A 31 -13.58 -3.84 8.91
CA VAL A 31 -13.58 -2.65 9.76
C VAL A 31 -12.21 -1.99 9.76
N SER A 32 -12.18 -0.66 9.86
CA SER A 32 -10.93 0.05 10.05
C SER A 32 -10.47 -0.02 11.51
N MET A 33 -9.20 0.29 11.78
CA MET A 33 -8.70 0.43 13.15
C MET A 33 -9.55 1.40 13.95
N LYS A 34 -9.94 2.53 13.36
CA LYS A 34 -10.77 3.56 14.00
C LYS A 34 -12.17 3.02 14.35
N GLU A 35 -12.81 2.32 13.42
CA GLU A 35 -14.12 1.69 13.64
C GLU A 35 -14.04 0.60 14.72
N ALA A 36 -12.92 -0.11 14.81
CA ALA A 36 -12.66 -1.10 15.85
C ALA A 36 -12.25 -0.50 17.21
N GLY A 37 -12.04 0.82 17.29
CA GLY A 37 -11.57 1.50 18.48
C GLY A 37 -10.11 1.26 18.83
N ILE A 38 -9.29 0.87 17.84
CA ILE A 38 -7.87 0.62 18.01
C ILE A 38 -7.07 1.90 17.75
N ASP A 39 -6.40 2.38 18.79
CA ASP A 39 -5.53 3.56 18.74
C ASP A 39 -4.20 3.20 19.41
N ILE A 40 -3.22 2.81 18.59
CA ILE A 40 -1.87 2.43 19.03
C ILE A 40 -0.83 3.07 18.12
N ASP A 41 0.29 3.46 18.71
CA ASP A 41 1.48 3.85 17.97
C ASP A 41 2.31 2.62 17.62
N ILE A 42 2.68 2.52 16.35
CA ILE A 42 3.49 1.41 15.83
C ILE A 42 4.79 1.95 15.27
N VAL A 43 5.91 1.47 15.82
CA VAL A 43 7.24 1.78 15.29
C VAL A 43 7.54 0.85 14.12
N GLU A 44 7.67 1.43 12.94
CA GLU A 44 8.00 0.73 11.70
C GLU A 44 9.53 0.80 11.49
N ASP A 45 10.26 -0.12 12.08
CA ASP A 45 11.72 -0.22 12.02
C ASP A 45 12.22 -1.41 11.19
N GLY A 46 11.34 -2.02 10.41
CA GLY A 46 11.67 -3.06 9.45
C GLY A 46 12.55 -2.55 8.30
N LYS A 47 13.26 -3.46 7.67
CA LYS A 47 14.15 -3.18 6.53
C LYS A 47 13.52 -3.49 5.18
N THR A 48 12.35 -4.12 5.18
CA THR A 48 11.58 -4.48 3.99
C THR A 48 10.12 -4.09 4.16
N PHE A 49 9.39 -3.99 3.07
CA PHE A 49 7.94 -3.77 3.10
C PHE A 49 7.22 -4.89 3.86
N GLU A 50 7.65 -6.15 3.66
CA GLU A 50 7.08 -7.30 4.35
C GLU A 50 7.29 -7.21 5.86
N GLU A 51 8.51 -6.86 6.31
CA GLU A 51 8.81 -6.70 7.74
C GLU A 51 7.93 -5.62 8.37
N ASN A 52 7.79 -4.45 7.74
CA ASN A 52 6.93 -3.39 8.25
C ASN A 52 5.45 -3.79 8.28
N ALA A 53 4.96 -4.49 7.25
CA ALA A 53 3.60 -5.02 7.23
C ALA A 53 3.36 -6.02 8.36
N ILE A 54 4.31 -6.93 8.62
CA ILE A 54 4.26 -7.89 9.73
C ILE A 54 4.26 -7.17 11.09
N ILE A 55 5.13 -6.21 11.29
CA ILE A 55 5.21 -5.41 12.52
C ILE A 55 3.85 -4.77 12.81
N LYS A 56 3.23 -4.15 11.81
CA LYS A 56 1.92 -3.51 11.95
C LYS A 56 0.82 -4.51 12.27
N ALA A 57 0.69 -5.57 11.47
CA ALA A 57 -0.35 -6.57 11.66
C ALA A 57 -0.23 -7.25 13.04
N THR A 58 1.00 -7.59 13.45
CA THR A 58 1.26 -8.24 14.73
C THR A 58 0.95 -7.31 15.91
N ALA A 59 1.34 -6.03 15.84
CA ALA A 59 1.04 -5.07 16.89
C ALA A 59 -0.47 -4.88 17.08
N ILE A 60 -1.21 -4.73 15.98
CA ILE A 60 -2.68 -4.59 16.01
C ILE A 60 -3.34 -5.86 16.54
N SER A 61 -2.90 -7.05 16.12
CA SER A 61 -3.49 -8.34 16.53
C SER A 61 -3.36 -8.64 18.03
N LYS A 62 -2.44 -7.98 18.71
CA LYS A 62 -2.24 -8.10 20.17
C LYS A 62 -3.17 -7.20 20.98
N THR A 63 -3.91 -6.31 20.34
CA THR A 63 -4.87 -5.46 21.04
C THR A 63 -6.12 -6.27 21.42
N LYS A 64 -6.78 -5.88 22.51
CA LYS A 64 -8.00 -6.53 22.98
C LYS A 64 -9.14 -6.41 21.96
N GLU A 65 -9.20 -5.28 21.29
CA GLU A 65 -10.22 -4.95 20.28
C GLU A 65 -10.11 -5.85 19.04
N ALA A 66 -8.92 -6.36 18.74
CA ALA A 66 -8.67 -7.27 17.62
C ALA A 66 -8.79 -8.76 17.98
N GLU A 67 -9.19 -9.09 19.21
CA GLU A 67 -9.33 -10.48 19.65
C GLU A 67 -10.31 -11.27 18.75
N GLY A 68 -9.85 -12.36 18.18
CA GLY A 68 -10.64 -13.20 17.28
C GLY A 68 -10.78 -12.65 15.85
N CYS A 69 -10.13 -11.52 15.52
CA CYS A 69 -10.13 -10.94 14.19
C CYS A 69 -8.94 -11.45 13.36
N VAL A 70 -9.11 -11.45 12.04
CA VAL A 70 -7.98 -11.43 11.11
C VAL A 70 -7.55 -9.99 10.94
N VAL A 71 -6.28 -9.70 11.13
CA VAL A 71 -5.73 -8.34 10.99
C VAL A 71 -4.94 -8.25 9.69
N LEU A 72 -5.32 -7.31 8.83
CA LEU A 72 -4.54 -6.97 7.65
C LEU A 72 -3.81 -5.65 7.86
N ALA A 73 -2.54 -5.63 7.54
CA ALA A 73 -1.76 -4.40 7.47
C ALA A 73 -0.91 -4.40 6.19
N ASP A 74 -0.75 -3.24 5.59
CA ASP A 74 0.08 -3.09 4.41
C ASP A 74 1.23 -2.11 4.65
N ASP A 75 2.31 -2.32 3.92
CA ASP A 75 3.34 -1.35 3.69
C ASP A 75 3.59 -1.19 2.20
N SER A 76 3.69 0.05 1.74
CA SER A 76 3.74 0.35 0.31
C SER A 76 4.71 1.50 0.04
N GLY A 77 5.31 1.48 -1.12
CA GLY A 77 6.19 2.56 -1.53
C GLY A 77 6.55 2.53 -3.00
N LEU A 78 7.28 3.57 -3.39
CA LEU A 78 7.86 3.75 -4.71
C LEU A 78 9.35 3.42 -4.66
N GLU A 79 9.80 2.55 -5.54
CA GLU A 79 11.22 2.27 -5.78
C GLU A 79 11.61 2.83 -7.14
N VAL A 80 12.64 3.68 -7.18
CA VAL A 80 13.17 4.29 -8.40
C VAL A 80 14.57 3.74 -8.66
N ASP A 81 14.78 3.09 -9.80
CA ASP A 81 16.04 2.39 -10.08
C ASP A 81 17.22 3.36 -10.15
N TYR A 82 17.07 4.51 -10.78
CA TYR A 82 18.11 5.56 -10.86
C TYR A 82 18.52 6.12 -9.49
N MET A 83 17.68 5.94 -8.48
CA MET A 83 17.91 6.36 -7.10
C MET A 83 18.25 5.19 -6.17
N ASP A 84 18.78 4.09 -6.70
CA ASP A 84 19.12 2.87 -5.95
C ASP A 84 17.94 2.31 -5.12
N GLY A 85 16.73 2.40 -5.65
CA GLY A 85 15.50 1.94 -5.00
C GLY A 85 14.85 2.93 -4.03
N ALA A 86 15.44 4.12 -3.83
CA ALA A 86 14.79 5.17 -3.02
C ALA A 86 13.54 5.72 -3.75
N PRO A 87 12.55 6.23 -3.04
CA PRO A 87 12.38 6.32 -1.56
C PRO A 87 12.14 4.98 -0.85
N GLY A 88 11.65 3.92 -1.53
CA GLY A 88 11.47 2.58 -0.97
C GLY A 88 10.56 2.56 0.25
N ILE A 89 10.97 1.89 1.31
CA ILE A 89 10.22 1.80 2.58
C ILE A 89 10.04 3.16 3.27
N TYR A 90 10.81 4.17 2.87
CA TYR A 90 10.71 5.54 3.41
C TYR A 90 9.75 6.43 2.61
N SER A 91 9.02 5.89 1.64
CA SER A 91 8.19 6.66 0.70
C SER A 91 7.26 7.67 1.35
N ALA A 92 6.59 7.31 2.45
CA ALA A 92 5.68 8.21 3.15
C ALA A 92 6.38 9.37 3.86
N ARG A 93 7.57 9.12 4.42
CA ARG A 93 8.34 10.08 5.22
C ARG A 93 9.57 10.66 4.49
N TRP A 94 9.78 10.26 3.24
CA TRP A 94 10.90 10.74 2.43
C TRP A 94 10.85 12.26 2.32
N GLN A 95 11.98 12.93 2.63
CA GLN A 95 12.09 14.38 2.69
C GLN A 95 11.17 15.06 3.74
N GLY A 96 10.70 14.30 4.74
CA GLY A 96 9.82 14.78 5.80
C GLY A 96 8.36 14.37 5.64
N GLU A 97 7.73 13.97 6.73
CA GLU A 97 6.31 13.53 6.72
C GLU A 97 5.35 14.64 6.26
N ASP A 98 5.64 15.87 6.65
CA ASP A 98 4.79 17.04 6.36
C ASP A 98 5.10 17.71 5.01
N THR A 99 6.11 17.22 4.28
CA THR A 99 6.47 17.78 2.98
C THR A 99 5.39 17.42 1.95
N PRO A 100 4.81 18.41 1.23
CA PRO A 100 3.81 18.14 0.22
C PRO A 100 4.32 17.22 -0.89
N TYR A 101 3.47 16.33 -1.39
CA TYR A 101 3.85 15.44 -2.48
C TYR A 101 4.18 16.15 -3.78
N SER A 102 3.63 17.33 -4.04
CA SER A 102 4.04 18.18 -5.17
C SER A 102 5.54 18.49 -5.14
N ILE A 103 6.08 18.71 -3.94
CA ILE A 103 7.52 18.95 -3.74
C ILE A 103 8.31 17.65 -3.86
N LYS A 104 7.87 16.58 -3.20
CA LYS A 104 8.52 15.24 -3.28
C LYS A 104 8.59 14.76 -4.73
N ASN A 105 7.51 14.89 -5.46
CA ASN A 105 7.42 14.49 -6.87
C ASN A 105 8.40 15.28 -7.74
N GLN A 106 8.47 16.61 -7.55
CA GLN A 106 9.41 17.45 -8.29
C GLN A 106 10.86 17.10 -7.94
N MET A 107 11.17 16.80 -6.69
CA MET A 107 12.52 16.38 -6.27
C MET A 107 12.95 15.08 -6.96
N ILE A 108 12.04 14.12 -7.13
CA ILE A 108 12.34 12.88 -7.86
C ILE A 108 12.59 13.18 -9.34
N ILE A 109 11.74 13.98 -9.97
CA ILE A 109 11.92 14.39 -11.37
C ILE A 109 13.28 15.09 -11.56
N ASP A 110 13.63 15.99 -10.66
CA ASP A 110 14.90 16.73 -10.70
C ASP A 110 16.11 15.81 -10.52
N ALA A 111 15.99 14.81 -9.63
CA ALA A 111 17.02 13.80 -9.43
C ALA A 111 17.30 12.95 -10.70
N LEU A 112 16.31 12.83 -11.57
CA LEU A 112 16.40 12.09 -12.83
C LEU A 112 16.66 13.00 -14.05
N ALA A 113 17.07 14.24 -13.83
CA ALA A 113 17.28 15.20 -14.92
C ALA A 113 18.28 14.73 -15.98
N ASP A 114 19.33 14.04 -15.55
CA ASP A 114 20.39 13.50 -16.43
C ASP A 114 20.18 12.00 -16.79
N ALA A 115 19.09 11.39 -16.30
CA ALA A 115 18.78 9.99 -16.59
C ALA A 115 18.28 9.83 -18.03
N LYS A 116 18.78 8.80 -18.70
CA LYS A 116 18.25 8.39 -20.01
C LYS A 116 16.86 7.78 -19.83
N GLU A 117 16.12 7.68 -20.92
CA GLU A 117 14.75 7.14 -20.88
C GLU A 117 14.71 5.73 -20.27
N GLU A 118 15.61 4.85 -20.68
CA GLU A 118 15.73 3.49 -20.16
C GLU A 118 16.16 3.40 -18.68
N GLU A 119 16.69 4.47 -18.11
CA GLU A 119 17.12 4.54 -16.70
C GLU A 119 16.04 5.06 -15.77
N ARG A 120 14.89 5.48 -16.31
CA ARG A 120 13.79 6.05 -15.54
C ARG A 120 12.80 5.00 -14.98
N THR A 121 13.18 3.74 -15.03
CA THR A 121 12.32 2.64 -14.53
C THR A 121 12.09 2.73 -13.02
N ALA A 122 10.89 2.41 -12.63
CA ALA A 122 10.44 2.46 -11.25
C ALA A 122 9.32 1.43 -11.02
N ARG A 123 8.98 1.17 -9.76
CA ARG A 123 7.85 0.33 -9.39
C ARG A 123 7.16 0.82 -8.15
N PHE A 124 5.85 0.64 -8.10
CA PHE A 124 5.14 0.64 -6.84
C PHE A 124 5.11 -0.77 -6.25
N VAL A 125 5.36 -0.87 -4.97
CA VAL A 125 5.33 -2.11 -4.20
C VAL A 125 4.29 -2.00 -3.09
N CYS A 126 3.52 -3.05 -2.88
CA CYS A 126 2.68 -3.23 -1.70
C CYS A 126 2.91 -4.62 -1.10
N ALA A 127 3.29 -4.68 0.15
CA ALA A 127 3.29 -5.90 0.93
C ALA A 127 2.12 -5.86 1.92
N ILE A 128 1.31 -6.92 1.95
CA ILE A 128 0.22 -7.08 2.90
C ILE A 128 0.55 -8.26 3.82
N ALA A 129 0.43 -8.04 5.12
CA ALA A 129 0.49 -9.08 6.13
C ALA A 129 -0.91 -9.36 6.67
N ALA A 130 -1.25 -10.64 6.80
CA ALA A 130 -2.44 -11.12 7.49
C ALA A 130 -2.01 -11.83 8.78
N ALA A 131 -2.40 -11.30 9.92
CA ALA A 131 -2.23 -11.94 11.22
C ALA A 131 -3.55 -12.62 11.64
N PHE A 132 -3.50 -13.91 11.85
CA PHE A 132 -4.65 -14.73 12.20
C PHE A 132 -4.80 -14.88 13.70
N PRO A 133 -6.02 -15.20 14.21
CA PRO A 133 -6.27 -15.39 15.64
C PRO A 133 -5.45 -16.53 16.28
N ASP A 134 -4.98 -17.49 15.51
CA ASP A 134 -4.11 -18.59 15.96
C ASP A 134 -2.63 -18.18 16.13
N GLY A 135 -2.29 -16.92 15.82
CA GLY A 135 -0.94 -16.38 15.90
C GLY A 135 -0.11 -16.54 14.62
N THR A 136 -0.64 -17.20 13.60
CA THR A 136 0.06 -17.29 12.32
C THR A 136 0.01 -15.96 11.57
N VAL A 137 1.08 -15.64 10.82
CA VAL A 137 1.18 -14.45 9.98
C VAL A 137 1.66 -14.87 8.60
N THR A 138 0.99 -14.40 7.57
CA THR A 138 1.39 -14.62 6.19
C THR A 138 1.48 -13.29 5.44
N THR A 139 2.32 -13.21 4.42
CA THR A 139 2.47 -12.01 3.61
C THR A 139 2.25 -12.29 2.14
N ARG A 140 1.79 -11.27 1.41
CA ARG A 140 1.71 -11.25 -0.05
C ARG A 140 2.21 -9.93 -0.58
N ARG A 141 2.87 -9.99 -1.72
CA ARG A 141 3.46 -8.82 -2.39
C ARG A 141 2.81 -8.60 -3.75
N GLY A 142 2.40 -7.37 -4.01
CA GLY A 142 1.97 -6.88 -5.31
C GLY A 142 2.91 -5.81 -5.81
N VAL A 143 3.18 -5.81 -7.11
CA VAL A 143 4.08 -4.86 -7.78
C VAL A 143 3.44 -4.40 -9.08
N ILE A 144 3.60 -3.12 -9.40
CA ILE A 144 3.36 -2.59 -10.73
C ILE A 144 4.62 -1.91 -11.23
N GLU A 145 5.12 -2.32 -12.38
CA GLU A 145 6.27 -1.73 -13.05
C GLU A 145 5.86 -0.52 -13.90
N GLY A 146 6.67 0.50 -13.91
CA GLY A 146 6.46 1.70 -14.69
C GLY A 146 7.72 2.53 -14.82
N MET A 147 7.54 3.80 -15.06
CA MET A 147 8.63 4.77 -15.25
C MET A 147 8.31 6.08 -14.54
N ILE A 148 9.34 6.85 -14.20
CA ILE A 148 9.16 8.21 -13.71
C ILE A 148 8.91 9.14 -14.90
N ALA A 149 7.78 9.84 -14.88
CA ALA A 149 7.43 10.85 -15.88
C ALA A 149 8.39 12.05 -15.85
N HIS A 150 8.48 12.77 -16.96
CA HIS A 150 9.29 13.98 -17.05
C HIS A 150 8.63 15.18 -16.33
N GLN A 151 7.33 15.14 -16.15
CA GLN A 151 6.56 16.15 -15.42
C GLN A 151 5.30 15.51 -14.83
N PRO A 152 4.75 16.06 -13.73
CA PRO A 152 3.51 15.55 -13.14
C PRO A 152 2.34 15.66 -14.10
N ALA A 153 1.45 14.68 -14.08
CA ALA A 153 0.20 14.68 -14.83
C ALA A 153 -0.90 13.94 -14.08
N GLY A 154 -2.13 14.42 -14.21
CA GLY A 154 -3.33 13.81 -13.62
C GLY A 154 -3.64 14.33 -12.21
N GLU A 155 -4.88 14.10 -11.79
CA GLU A 155 -5.44 14.61 -10.53
C GLU A 155 -6.03 13.51 -9.63
N HIS A 156 -6.08 12.27 -10.13
CA HIS A 156 -6.59 11.13 -9.37
C HIS A 156 -5.50 10.53 -8.49
N GLY A 157 -5.92 9.73 -7.52
CA GLY A 157 -5.02 9.04 -6.63
C GLY A 157 -4.38 9.95 -5.59
N PHE A 158 -3.17 9.60 -5.16
CA PHE A 158 -2.44 10.33 -4.11
C PHE A 158 -0.93 10.05 -4.22
N GLY A 159 -0.16 10.80 -3.45
CA GLY A 159 1.27 10.54 -3.31
C GLY A 159 2.05 10.73 -4.60
N TYR A 160 2.75 9.71 -5.04
CA TYR A 160 3.59 9.71 -6.23
C TYR A 160 2.84 9.39 -7.53
N ASP A 161 1.53 9.19 -7.50
CA ASP A 161 0.73 8.85 -8.69
C ASP A 161 0.93 9.81 -9.86
N PRO A 162 1.04 11.14 -9.66
CA PRO A 162 1.22 12.07 -10.77
C PRO A 162 2.52 11.90 -11.57
N ILE A 163 3.53 11.23 -11.02
CA ILE A 163 4.82 11.02 -11.70
C ILE A 163 5.09 9.56 -12.07
N PHE A 164 4.20 8.65 -11.74
CA PHE A 164 4.33 7.24 -12.06
C PHE A 164 3.66 6.94 -13.41
N PHE A 165 4.47 6.85 -14.45
CA PHE A 165 4.03 6.65 -15.83
C PHE A 165 3.96 5.18 -16.21
N LEU A 166 2.88 4.81 -16.87
CA LEU A 166 2.63 3.47 -17.38
C LEU A 166 2.76 3.47 -18.92
N PRO A 167 3.84 2.96 -19.48
CA PRO A 167 4.06 2.98 -20.93
C PRO A 167 2.93 2.31 -21.73
N GLU A 168 2.37 1.22 -21.24
CA GLU A 168 1.27 0.49 -21.88
C GLU A 168 -0.01 1.33 -22.04
N TYR A 169 -0.23 2.26 -21.11
CA TYR A 169 -1.41 3.14 -21.11
C TYR A 169 -1.11 4.53 -21.68
N GLY A 170 0.17 4.88 -21.82
CA GLY A 170 0.57 6.23 -22.21
C GLY A 170 0.15 7.32 -21.21
N LYS A 171 -0.04 6.95 -19.94
CA LYS A 171 -0.58 7.80 -18.87
C LYS A 171 0.12 7.54 -17.55
N THR A 172 0.09 8.54 -16.66
CA THR A 172 0.42 8.32 -15.26
C THR A 172 -0.75 7.64 -14.53
N THR A 173 -0.46 7.03 -13.37
CA THR A 173 -1.51 6.44 -12.53
C THR A 173 -2.51 7.48 -12.01
N ALA A 174 -2.12 8.75 -11.93
CA ALA A 174 -3.02 9.86 -11.58
C ALA A 174 -3.96 10.28 -12.73
N GLU A 175 -3.68 9.86 -13.96
CA GLU A 175 -4.55 10.10 -15.12
C GLU A 175 -5.56 8.97 -15.37
N LEU A 176 -5.42 7.84 -14.67
CA LEU A 176 -6.36 6.73 -14.76
C LEU A 176 -7.56 6.94 -13.86
N ALA A 177 -8.73 6.49 -14.30
CA ALA A 177 -9.90 6.39 -13.44
C ALA A 177 -9.61 5.46 -12.25
N PRO A 178 -10.12 5.76 -11.04
CA PRO A 178 -9.86 4.94 -9.85
C PRO A 178 -10.17 3.46 -10.04
N GLU A 179 -11.25 3.11 -10.74
CA GLU A 179 -11.66 1.74 -11.03
C GLU A 179 -10.63 0.99 -11.89
N ASP A 180 -10.06 1.67 -12.90
CA ASP A 180 -9.06 1.09 -13.79
C ASP A 180 -7.71 0.95 -13.07
N LYS A 181 -7.34 1.94 -12.27
CA LYS A 181 -6.14 1.88 -11.44
C LYS A 181 -6.20 0.72 -10.45
N ASN A 182 -7.33 0.49 -9.78
CA ASN A 182 -7.49 -0.57 -8.78
C ASN A 182 -7.28 -1.98 -9.38
N LYS A 183 -7.61 -2.19 -10.64
CA LYS A 183 -7.41 -3.47 -11.34
C LYS A 183 -5.94 -3.82 -11.55
N ILE A 184 -5.08 -2.83 -11.67
CA ILE A 184 -3.67 -3.01 -12.05
C ILE A 184 -2.70 -2.59 -10.95
N SER A 185 -3.17 -1.90 -9.90
CA SER A 185 -2.32 -1.35 -8.87
C SER A 185 -1.56 -2.42 -8.07
N HIS A 186 -0.44 -2.02 -7.50
CA HIS A 186 0.35 -2.83 -6.57
C HIS A 186 -0.49 -3.34 -5.40
N ARG A 187 -1.34 -2.48 -4.81
CA ARG A 187 -2.24 -2.86 -3.72
C ARG A 187 -3.33 -3.81 -4.19
N GLY A 188 -3.96 -3.55 -5.31
CA GLY A 188 -4.95 -4.44 -5.89
C GLY A 188 -4.38 -5.85 -6.11
N ARG A 189 -3.18 -5.94 -6.66
CA ARG A 189 -2.47 -7.22 -6.87
C ARG A 189 -2.12 -7.93 -5.55
N ALA A 190 -1.67 -7.20 -4.54
CA ALA A 190 -1.40 -7.76 -3.22
C ALA A 190 -2.67 -8.25 -2.52
N LEU A 191 -3.77 -7.49 -2.62
CA LEU A 191 -5.07 -7.85 -2.06
C LEU A 191 -5.67 -9.11 -2.71
N GLU A 192 -5.59 -9.24 -4.04
CA GLU A 192 -6.02 -10.45 -4.73
C GLU A 192 -5.22 -11.69 -4.26
N LYS A 193 -3.92 -11.54 -4.06
CA LYS A 193 -3.07 -12.63 -3.55
C LYS A 193 -3.37 -12.99 -2.08
N ILE A 194 -3.62 -11.99 -1.22
CA ILE A 194 -3.93 -12.26 0.20
C ILE A 194 -5.31 -12.91 0.33
N ARG A 195 -6.25 -12.58 -0.55
CA ARG A 195 -7.58 -13.17 -0.61
C ARG A 195 -7.54 -14.71 -0.68
N GLU A 196 -6.53 -15.27 -1.34
CA GLU A 196 -6.38 -16.72 -1.50
C GLU A 196 -6.14 -17.46 -0.17
N VAL A 197 -5.71 -16.74 0.88
CA VAL A 197 -5.39 -17.31 2.19
C VAL A 197 -6.36 -16.89 3.29
N LEU A 198 -7.36 -16.09 2.98
CA LEU A 198 -8.44 -15.69 3.88
C LEU A 198 -9.62 -16.67 3.82
#